data_0a05cb3c2a276e0cc380f7883f46f899
#
_entry.id   0a05cb3c2a276e0cc380f7883f46f899
#
_cell.length_a   1.000
_cell.length_b   1.000
_cell.length_c   1.000
_cell.angle_alpha   90.00
_cell.angle_beta   90.00
_cell.angle_gamma   90.00
#
_symmetry.space_group_name_H-M   'P 1'
#
loop_
_entity.id
_entity.type
_entity.pdbx_description
1 polymer ?
#
loop_
_entity_poly.entity_id
_entity_poly.type
_entity_poly.pdbx_seq_one_letter_code
_entity_poly.pdbx_strand_id
1 'polypeptide(L)' 'KLISKIETPQAIDNIENIIKISDAIMISRRNLITELGYLNFFDVKNMILKTAKQNDTPVIADYETIHYV' A
#
# COMPACT_ATOMS: atom_id res chain seq x y z
N LYS A 1 -4.90 -14.37 -10.63
CA LYS A 1 -5.04 -13.38 -9.58
C LYS A 1 -3.93 -12.35 -9.64
N LEU A 2 -4.29 -11.10 -9.43
CA LEU A 2 -3.32 -10.02 -9.45
C LEU A 2 -3.19 -9.42 -8.06
N ILE A 3 -1.99 -9.51 -7.50
CA ILE A 3 -1.65 -8.85 -6.25
C ILE A 3 -0.69 -7.72 -6.61
N SER A 4 -1.11 -6.49 -6.39
CA SER A 4 -0.28 -5.34 -6.73
C SER A 4 0.46 -4.85 -5.50
N LYS A 5 1.76 -4.69 -5.62
CA LYS A 5 2.61 -4.23 -4.52
C LYS A 5 2.84 -2.74 -4.64
N ILE A 6 2.49 -2.00 -3.61
CA ILE A 6 2.63 -0.55 -3.60
C ILE A 6 3.94 -0.19 -2.93
N GLU A 7 4.90 0.27 -3.71
CA GLU A 7 6.25 0.55 -3.25
C GLU A 7 6.74 1.95 -3.55
N THR A 8 6.09 2.66 -4.45
CA THR A 8 6.62 3.93 -4.97
C THR A 8 5.58 5.04 -4.90
N PRO A 9 6.01 6.30 -4.88
CA PRO A 9 5.08 7.43 -4.96
C PRO A 9 4.24 7.42 -6.24
N GLN A 10 4.79 6.92 -7.35
CA GLN A 10 4.04 6.84 -8.59
C GLN A 10 2.86 5.88 -8.48
N ALA A 11 3.04 4.77 -7.76
CA ALA A 11 1.94 3.84 -7.51
C ALA A 11 0.84 4.51 -6.70
N ILE A 12 1.21 5.39 -5.77
CA ILE A 12 0.25 6.11 -4.96
C ILE A 12 -0.59 7.06 -5.81
N ASP A 13 0.02 7.71 -6.78
CA ASP A 13 -0.69 8.62 -7.67
C ASP A 13 -1.74 7.90 -8.51
N ASN A 14 -1.54 6.62 -8.77
CA ASN A 14 -2.47 5.80 -9.55
C ASN A 14 -3.23 4.79 -8.70
N ILE A 15 -3.27 5.00 -7.40
CA ILE A 15 -3.73 3.96 -6.46
C ILE A 15 -5.17 3.51 -6.74
N GLU A 16 -6.04 4.41 -7.09
CA GLU A 16 -7.43 4.06 -7.32
C GLU A 16 -7.57 3.09 -8.50
N ASN A 17 -6.86 3.37 -9.58
CA ASN A 17 -6.87 2.49 -10.75
C ASN A 17 -6.23 1.13 -10.43
N ILE A 18 -5.13 1.14 -9.69
CA ILE A 18 -4.44 -0.08 -9.30
C ILE A 18 -5.35 -0.95 -8.43
N ILE A 19 -6.05 -0.35 -7.49
CA ILE A 19 -6.97 -1.08 -6.62
C ILE A 19 -8.10 -1.70 -7.42
N LYS A 20 -8.63 -0.96 -8.37
CA LYS A 20 -9.77 -1.45 -9.16
C LYS A 20 -9.44 -2.68 -9.99
N ILE A 21 -8.21 -2.80 -10.46
CA ILE A 21 -7.82 -3.93 -11.31
C ILE A 21 -7.16 -5.07 -10.53
N SER A 22 -6.94 -4.88 -9.24
CA SER A 22 -6.20 -5.86 -8.44
C SER A 22 -7.14 -6.73 -7.62
N ASP A 23 -6.75 -7.97 -7.40
CA ASP A 23 -7.45 -8.85 -6.48
C ASP A 23 -7.07 -8.58 -5.03
N ALA A 24 -5.87 -8.07 -4.82
CA ALA A 24 -5.39 -7.66 -3.50
C ALA A 24 -4.27 -6.63 -3.67
N ILE A 25 -4.05 -5.84 -2.63
CA ILE A 25 -2.98 -4.84 -2.59
C ILE A 25 -2.02 -5.23 -1.48
N MET A 26 -0.72 -5.16 -1.75
CA MET A 26 0.30 -5.35 -0.74
C MET A 26 1.04 -4.03 -0.55
N ILE A 27 1.08 -3.53 0.67
CA ILE A 27 1.80 -2.29 0.99
C ILE A 27 3.20 -2.64 1.45
N SER A 28 4.20 -2.12 0.74
CA SER A 28 5.59 -2.29 1.13
C SER A 28 5.96 -1.16 2.09
N ARG A 29 5.81 -1.41 3.40
CA ARG A 29 6.04 -0.39 4.42
C ARG A 29 7.44 0.19 4.34
N ARG A 30 8.44 -0.68 4.22
CA ARG A 30 9.82 -0.25 4.21
C ARG A 30 10.10 0.72 3.09
N ASN A 31 9.71 0.35 1.88
CA ASN A 31 9.98 1.19 0.73
C ASN A 31 9.22 2.51 0.79
N LEU A 32 7.96 2.46 1.19
CA LEU A 32 7.16 3.68 1.26
C LEU A 32 7.62 4.62 2.38
N ILE A 33 8.00 4.08 3.53
CA ILE A 33 8.54 4.91 4.61
C ILE A 33 9.83 5.57 4.18
N THR A 34 10.69 4.85 3.48
CA THR A 34 11.94 5.40 2.98
C THR A 34 11.70 6.56 2.02
N GLU A 35 10.69 6.41 1.16
CA GLU A 35 10.39 7.44 0.17
C GLU A 35 9.62 8.63 0.74
N LEU A 36 8.71 8.38 1.68
CA LEU A 36 7.77 9.39 2.12
C LEU A 36 8.03 9.93 3.52
N GLY A 37 8.75 9.19 4.34
CA GLY A 37 8.87 9.47 5.77
C GLY A 37 7.67 8.96 6.53
N TYR A 38 7.78 8.85 7.86
CA TYR A 38 6.76 8.23 8.68
C TYR A 38 5.41 8.93 8.66
N LEU A 39 5.43 10.26 8.74
CA LEU A 39 4.18 11.01 8.82
C LEU A 39 3.38 10.89 7.52
N ASN A 40 4.05 11.04 6.40
CA ASN A 40 3.38 10.92 5.12
C ASN A 40 2.96 9.49 4.85
N PHE A 41 3.75 8.52 5.30
CA PHE A 41 3.38 7.11 5.15
C PHE A 41 2.07 6.81 5.88
N PHE A 42 1.86 7.35 7.08
CA PHE A 42 0.64 7.11 7.81
C PHE A 42 -0.58 7.61 7.04
N ASP A 43 -0.48 8.83 6.51
CA ASP A 43 -1.59 9.42 5.77
C ASP A 43 -1.89 8.63 4.50
N VAL A 44 -0.85 8.23 3.79
CA VAL A 44 -0.99 7.47 2.56
C VAL A 44 -1.56 6.08 2.85
N LYS A 45 -1.06 5.43 3.88
CA LYS A 45 -1.58 4.10 4.28
C LYS A 45 -3.07 4.18 4.56
N ASN A 46 -3.51 5.18 5.31
CA ASN A 46 -4.92 5.33 5.64
C ASN A 46 -5.76 5.60 4.39
N MET A 47 -5.25 6.37 3.46
CA MET A 47 -5.93 6.63 2.19
C MET A 47 -6.06 5.35 1.37
N ILE A 48 -5.00 4.54 1.30
CA ILE A 48 -5.02 3.27 0.59
C ILE A 48 -6.05 2.32 1.20
N LEU A 49 -6.05 2.22 2.54
CA LEU A 49 -7.00 1.35 3.24
C LEU A 49 -8.44 1.76 2.96
N LYS A 50 -8.71 3.05 2.97
CA LYS A 50 -10.04 3.57 2.71
C LYS A 50 -10.49 3.27 1.28
N THR A 51 -9.62 3.53 0.31
CA THR A 51 -9.93 3.31 -1.11
C THR A 51 -10.13 1.82 -1.38
N ALA A 52 -9.29 0.97 -0.80
CA ALA A 52 -9.40 -0.47 -0.96
C ALA A 52 -10.70 -0.99 -0.38
N LYS A 53 -11.10 -0.48 0.77
CA LYS A 53 -12.36 -0.88 1.40
C LYS A 53 -13.55 -0.49 0.53
N GLN A 54 -13.50 0.66 -0.09
CA GLN A 54 -14.57 1.11 -0.99
C GLN A 54 -14.70 0.21 -2.23
N ASN A 55 -13.63 -0.47 -2.60
CA ASN A 55 -13.60 -1.34 -3.77
C ASN A 55 -13.58 -2.83 -3.39
N ASP A 56 -13.79 -3.15 -2.13
CA ASP A 56 -13.76 -4.53 -1.62
C ASP A 56 -12.45 -5.25 -1.95
N THR A 57 -11.34 -4.54 -1.95
CA THR A 57 -10.04 -5.09 -2.25
C THR A 57 -9.25 -5.29 -0.96
N PRO A 58 -8.84 -6.52 -0.64
CA PRO A 58 -8.06 -6.76 0.58
C PRO A 58 -6.67 -6.13 0.51
N VAL A 59 -6.18 -5.71 1.66
CA VAL A 59 -4.85 -5.10 1.79
C VAL A 59 -4.00 -5.98 2.70
N ILE A 60 -2.81 -6.31 2.23
CA ILE A 60 -1.84 -7.12 2.95
C ILE A 60 -0.67 -6.22 3.31
N ALA A 61 -0.32 -6.18 4.58
CA ALA A 61 0.84 -5.42 5.01
C ALA A 61 2.09 -6.29 4.92
N ASP A 62 3.18 -5.67 4.47
CA ASP A 62 4.45 -6.35 4.40
C ASP A 62 5.17 -6.19 5.73
N TYR A 63 5.36 -7.29 6.45
CA TYR A 63 5.98 -7.26 7.76
C TYR A 63 7.42 -7.72 7.77
N GLU A 64 8.06 -7.78 6.64
CA GLU A 64 9.42 -8.30 6.57
C GLU A 64 10.39 -7.52 7.42
N THR A 65 10.04 -6.31 7.82
CA THR A 65 10.93 -5.50 8.63
C THR A 65 10.80 -5.75 10.12
N ILE A 66 9.97 -6.69 10.53
CA ILE A 66 9.70 -6.88 11.90
C ILE A 66 10.44 -8.00 12.50
N HIS A 67 11.28 -8.59 11.77
CA HIS A 67 11.79 -9.74 12.21
C HIS A 67 12.96 -9.68 12.93
N TYR A 68 13.46 -8.64 13.23
CA TYR A 68 14.65 -8.63 13.77
C TYR A 68 14.72 -8.57 15.05
N VAL A 69 14.11 -9.17 15.70
CA VAL A 69 14.31 -8.97 17.04
C VAL A 69 15.26 -9.81 17.67
#